data_19b57af55871fc5055343614f2ea12a7
#
_entry.id   19b57af55871fc5055343614f2ea12a7
#
_cell.length_a   1.000
_cell.length_b   1.000
_cell.length_c   1.000
_cell.angle_alpha   90.00
_cell.angle_beta   90.00
_cell.angle_gamma   90.00
#
_symmetry.space_group_name_H-M   'P 1'
#
loop_
_entity.id
_entity.type
_entity.pdbx_description
1 polymer ?
#
loop_
_entity_poly.entity_id
_entity_poly.type
_entity_poly.pdbx_seq_one_letter_code
_entity_poly.pdbx_strand_id
1 'polypeptide(L)'
;MTTRETSGACGLPRPLGEEPEDLPEPENAEDKLAKQILNGLGYCGHYLHFHGGGTSGKAPIICLIARHGGKISQQELGLHFALKPGSLSEILSKCEAIGLIERSRSTEDRRQLIVKLTEEGARQAGLEQAARIKFRSEAFSALTLEEREQLLTMLEKIRNTWEGLDD
;
A
#
# COMPACT_ATOMS: atom_id res chain seq x y z
N MET A 1 -0.26 58.68 6.65
CA MET A 1 -1.48 57.99 7.16
C MET A 1 -2.29 57.57 5.95
N THR A 2 -2.20 56.33 5.56
CA THR A 2 -3.00 55.77 4.45
C THR A 2 -3.22 54.29 4.77
N THR A 3 -4.42 54.03 5.22
CA THR A 3 -4.93 52.71 5.55
C THR A 3 -5.19 51.91 4.29
N ARG A 4 -4.55 50.71 4.16
CA ARG A 4 -4.88 49.72 3.15
C ARG A 4 -5.98 48.81 3.69
N GLU A 5 -7.15 48.93 3.11
CA GLU A 5 -8.23 47.97 3.24
C GLU A 5 -7.93 46.74 2.40
N THR A 6 -7.78 45.58 3.02
CA THR A 6 -7.78 44.28 2.38
C THR A 6 -9.20 43.76 2.28
N SER A 7 -9.81 43.95 1.11
CA SER A 7 -11.11 43.35 0.78
C SER A 7 -10.93 41.87 0.52
N GLY A 8 -11.26 41.03 1.50
CA GLY A 8 -11.44 39.60 1.33
C GLY A 8 -12.76 39.31 0.61
N ALA A 9 -12.68 39.03 -0.67
CA ALA A 9 -13.83 38.52 -1.42
C ALA A 9 -14.16 37.09 -0.95
N CYS A 10 -15.14 37.01 -0.07
CA CYS A 10 -15.86 35.81 0.29
C CYS A 10 -16.63 35.35 -0.95
N GLY A 11 -16.19 34.22 -1.60
CA GLY A 11 -16.90 33.65 -2.71
C GLY A 11 -18.28 33.20 -2.30
N LEU A 12 -19.30 33.85 -2.85
CA LEU A 12 -20.70 33.45 -2.69
C LEU A 12 -20.86 31.98 -3.23
N PRO A 13 -21.66 31.14 -2.54
CA PRO A 13 -22.00 29.84 -3.06
C PRO A 13 -22.75 30.01 -4.41
N ARG A 14 -22.43 29.16 -5.38
CA ARG A 14 -23.11 29.14 -6.69
C ARG A 14 -24.61 28.97 -6.47
N PRO A 15 -25.46 29.67 -7.25
CA PRO A 15 -26.90 29.49 -7.18
C PRO A 15 -27.25 28.02 -7.49
N LEU A 16 -28.04 27.42 -6.61
CA LEU A 16 -28.68 26.11 -6.81
C LEU A 16 -29.70 26.26 -7.95
N GLY A 17 -29.33 25.89 -9.18
CA GLY A 17 -30.28 25.99 -10.26
C GLY A 17 -29.76 25.74 -11.68
N GLU A 18 -28.49 25.52 -11.88
CA GLU A 18 -28.00 25.01 -13.17
C GLU A 18 -27.72 23.51 -13.02
N GLU A 19 -28.69 22.69 -13.39
CA GLU A 19 -28.44 21.27 -13.64
C GLU A 19 -27.39 21.19 -14.75
N PRO A 20 -26.32 20.38 -14.60
CA PRO A 20 -25.36 20.19 -15.68
C PRO A 20 -26.12 19.61 -16.89
N GLU A 21 -25.99 20.26 -18.06
CA GLU A 21 -26.65 19.87 -19.32
C GLU A 21 -26.25 18.47 -19.81
N ASP A 22 -25.25 17.83 -19.21
CA ASP A 22 -24.87 16.43 -19.39
C ASP A 22 -25.14 15.63 -18.11
N LEU A 23 -26.40 15.32 -17.86
CA LEU A 23 -26.73 14.21 -16.97
C LEU A 23 -26.18 12.93 -17.62
N PRO A 24 -25.34 12.15 -16.92
CA PRO A 24 -24.85 10.89 -17.48
C PRO A 24 -26.07 10.02 -17.86
N GLU A 25 -25.98 9.39 -19.01
CA GLU A 25 -27.03 8.45 -19.45
C GLU A 25 -27.36 7.48 -18.30
N PRO A 26 -28.65 7.05 -18.20
CA PRO A 26 -29.06 6.15 -17.13
C PRO A 26 -28.18 4.89 -17.17
N GLU A 27 -27.55 4.59 -16.03
CA GLU A 27 -26.66 3.45 -15.86
C GLU A 27 -27.31 2.17 -16.40
N ASN A 28 -26.69 1.58 -17.41
CA ASN A 28 -27.10 0.27 -17.86
C ASN A 28 -26.70 -0.82 -16.85
N ALA A 29 -27.23 -2.04 -17.02
CA ALA A 29 -26.96 -3.14 -16.07
C ALA A 29 -25.47 -3.52 -16.00
N GLU A 30 -24.72 -3.33 -17.09
CA GLU A 30 -23.30 -3.62 -17.18
C GLU A 30 -22.47 -2.60 -16.40
N ASP A 31 -22.75 -1.30 -16.52
CA ASP A 31 -22.13 -0.24 -15.75
C ASP A 31 -22.34 -0.42 -14.23
N LYS A 32 -23.57 -0.79 -13.89
CA LYS A 32 -23.93 -1.06 -12.49
C LYS A 32 -23.15 -2.24 -11.93
N LEU A 33 -22.99 -3.30 -12.71
CA LEU A 33 -22.18 -4.46 -12.31
C LEU A 33 -20.70 -4.10 -12.19
N ALA A 34 -20.16 -3.34 -13.16
CA ALA A 34 -18.78 -2.88 -13.11
C ALA A 34 -18.49 -2.04 -11.85
N LYS A 35 -19.38 -1.12 -11.49
CA LYS A 35 -19.28 -0.35 -10.24
C LYS A 35 -19.30 -1.23 -8.99
N GLN A 36 -20.14 -2.24 -8.95
CA GLN A 36 -20.19 -3.18 -7.82
C GLN A 36 -18.88 -3.96 -7.68
N ILE A 37 -18.31 -4.43 -8.79
CA ILE A 37 -17.01 -5.12 -8.81
C ILE A 37 -15.90 -4.19 -8.33
N LEU A 38 -15.82 -2.96 -8.86
CA LEU A 38 -14.81 -1.98 -8.45
C LEU A 38 -14.90 -1.62 -6.97
N ASN A 39 -16.11 -1.44 -6.44
CA ASN A 39 -16.34 -1.21 -5.02
C ASN A 39 -15.89 -2.40 -4.17
N GLY A 40 -16.17 -3.62 -4.61
CA GLY A 40 -15.72 -4.85 -3.94
C GLY A 40 -14.20 -4.98 -3.93
N LEU A 41 -13.54 -4.75 -5.06
CA LEU A 41 -12.08 -4.73 -5.17
C LEU A 41 -11.45 -3.63 -4.31
N GLY A 42 -12.06 -2.42 -4.31
CA GLY A 42 -11.61 -1.31 -3.47
C GLY A 42 -11.69 -1.64 -1.98
N TYR A 43 -12.78 -2.25 -1.53
CA TYR A 43 -12.93 -2.73 -0.14
C TYR A 43 -11.87 -3.79 0.20
N CYS A 44 -11.70 -4.79 -0.67
CA CYS A 44 -10.69 -5.83 -0.47
C CYS A 44 -9.28 -5.25 -0.42
N GLY A 45 -8.95 -4.31 -1.31
CA GLY A 45 -7.66 -3.63 -1.33
C GLY A 45 -7.41 -2.83 -0.04
N HIS A 46 -8.41 -2.08 0.42
CA HIS A 46 -8.36 -1.36 1.69
C HIS A 46 -8.15 -2.31 2.86
N TYR A 47 -8.92 -3.38 2.93
CA TYR A 47 -8.80 -4.39 3.99
C TYR A 47 -7.40 -5.03 4.02
N LEU A 48 -6.88 -5.44 2.86
CA LEU A 48 -5.53 -6.00 2.73
C LEU A 48 -4.45 -5.01 3.18
N HIS A 49 -4.63 -3.72 2.88
CA HIS A 49 -3.69 -2.68 3.29
C HIS A 49 -3.55 -2.58 4.82
N PHE A 50 -4.65 -2.65 5.55
CA PHE A 50 -4.68 -2.43 7.00
C PHE A 50 -4.62 -3.72 7.83
N HIS A 51 -5.11 -4.87 7.32
CA HIS A 51 -5.33 -6.08 8.11
C HIS A 51 -4.65 -7.34 7.54
N GLY A 52 -4.47 -7.43 6.24
CA GLY A 52 -4.13 -8.70 5.57
C GLY A 52 -2.67 -8.85 5.14
N GLY A 53 -1.79 -8.01 5.62
CA GLY A 53 -0.41 -8.07 5.19
C GLY A 53 -0.11 -7.18 3.99
N GLY A 54 -0.66 -5.98 4.02
CA GLY A 54 -0.34 -4.93 3.05
C GLY A 54 1.15 -4.77 2.82
N THR A 55 1.50 -4.29 1.64
CA THR A 55 2.90 -4.10 1.22
C THR A 55 3.51 -2.81 1.74
N SER A 56 2.74 -1.99 2.46
CA SER A 56 3.18 -0.69 2.97
C SER A 56 3.47 -0.69 4.47
N GLY A 57 4.28 0.26 4.89
CA GLY A 57 4.63 0.45 6.29
C GLY A 57 5.82 -0.37 6.78
N LYS A 58 5.91 -0.58 8.09
CA LYS A 58 7.06 -1.21 8.77
C LYS A 58 7.09 -2.73 8.66
N ALA A 59 5.91 -3.37 8.71
CA ALA A 59 5.79 -4.81 8.73
C ALA A 59 6.40 -5.52 7.50
N PRO A 60 6.16 -5.09 6.26
CA PRO A 60 6.81 -5.69 5.09
C PRO A 60 8.33 -5.62 5.15
N ILE A 61 8.87 -4.50 5.62
CA ILE A 61 10.32 -4.28 5.69
C ILE A 61 10.97 -5.24 6.69
N ILE A 62 10.48 -5.30 7.94
CA ILE A 62 11.05 -6.20 8.96
C ILE A 62 10.89 -7.67 8.57
N CYS A 63 9.77 -8.04 7.93
CA CYS A 63 9.56 -9.40 7.41
C CYS A 63 10.53 -9.74 6.27
N LEU A 64 10.86 -8.78 5.40
CA LEU A 64 11.86 -9.00 4.35
C LEU A 64 13.26 -9.17 4.94
N ILE A 65 13.65 -8.31 5.88
CA ILE A 65 14.96 -8.42 6.56
C ILE A 65 15.07 -9.79 7.27
N ALA A 66 14.00 -10.25 7.94
CA ALA A 66 13.98 -11.57 8.58
C ALA A 66 14.22 -12.69 7.58
N ARG A 67 13.59 -12.65 6.40
CA ARG A 67 13.79 -13.65 5.32
C ARG A 67 15.22 -13.65 4.77
N HIS A 68 15.93 -12.54 4.85
CA HIS A 68 17.34 -12.41 4.47
C HIS A 68 18.31 -12.72 5.63
N GLY A 69 17.88 -13.49 6.63
CA GLY A 69 18.72 -13.87 7.75
C GLY A 69 18.98 -12.74 8.76
N GLY A 70 18.08 -11.78 8.84
CA GLY A 70 18.08 -10.69 9.82
C GLY A 70 18.92 -9.47 9.42
N LYS A 71 19.54 -9.45 8.24
CA LYS A 71 20.30 -8.32 7.71
C LYS A 71 20.20 -8.22 6.19
N ILE A 72 20.20 -6.99 5.67
CA ILE A 72 20.14 -6.70 4.23
C ILE A 72 20.71 -5.30 3.97
N SER A 73 21.19 -5.01 2.77
CA SER A 73 21.58 -3.66 2.42
C SER A 73 20.34 -2.75 2.20
N GLN A 74 20.50 -1.46 2.52
CA GLN A 74 19.43 -0.49 2.26
C GLN A 74 19.12 -0.38 0.76
N GLN A 75 20.10 -0.58 -0.10
CA GLN A 75 19.92 -0.58 -1.55
C GLN A 75 19.04 -1.73 -2.01
N GLU A 76 19.29 -2.96 -1.55
CA GLU A 76 18.46 -4.14 -1.86
C GLU A 76 17.02 -3.96 -1.37
N LEU A 77 16.83 -3.38 -0.18
CA LEU A 77 15.49 -3.00 0.31
C LEU A 77 14.79 -2.03 -0.66
N GLY A 78 15.50 -1.00 -1.13
CA GLY A 78 14.97 -0.04 -2.09
C GLY A 78 14.53 -0.67 -3.40
N LEU A 79 15.35 -1.55 -3.94
CA LEU A 79 15.05 -2.30 -5.17
C LEU A 79 13.84 -3.21 -4.98
N HIS A 80 13.78 -3.96 -3.86
CA HIS A 80 12.69 -4.90 -3.61
C HIS A 80 11.32 -4.23 -3.51
N PHE A 81 11.26 -3.05 -2.88
CA PHE A 81 9.99 -2.33 -2.70
C PHE A 81 9.72 -1.27 -3.76
N ALA A 82 10.60 -1.11 -4.76
CA ALA A 82 10.54 -0.04 -5.75
C ALA A 82 10.36 1.35 -5.12
N LEU A 83 10.95 1.59 -3.94
CA LEU A 83 10.84 2.84 -3.20
C LEU A 83 11.93 3.82 -3.58
N LYS A 84 11.55 5.10 -3.67
CA LYS A 84 12.54 6.20 -3.75
C LYS A 84 13.40 6.22 -2.48
N PRO A 85 14.71 6.54 -2.58
CA PRO A 85 15.64 6.51 -1.45
C PRO A 85 15.16 7.32 -0.22
N GLY A 86 14.53 8.49 -0.44
CA GLY A 86 14.00 9.33 0.62
C GLY A 86 12.85 8.66 1.38
N SER A 87 11.89 8.08 0.67
CA SER A 87 10.74 7.37 1.27
C SER A 87 11.19 6.15 2.08
N LEU A 88 12.12 5.37 1.54
CA LEU A 88 12.70 4.24 2.27
C LEU A 88 13.43 4.72 3.54
N SER A 89 14.26 5.76 3.44
CA SER A 89 14.99 6.31 4.58
C SER A 89 14.06 6.77 5.69
N GLU A 90 12.93 7.39 5.37
CA GLU A 90 11.91 7.80 6.34
C GLU A 90 11.30 6.60 7.07
N ILE A 91 10.93 5.55 6.35
CA ILE A 91 10.36 4.33 6.95
C ILE A 91 11.40 3.65 7.85
N LEU A 92 12.65 3.53 7.39
CA LEU A 92 13.74 2.94 8.18
C LEU A 92 14.02 3.77 9.44
N SER A 93 13.99 5.10 9.36
CA SER A 93 14.16 5.95 10.54
C SER A 93 13.05 5.74 11.58
N LYS A 94 11.81 5.54 11.12
CA LYS A 94 10.68 5.18 12.01
C LYS A 94 10.86 3.80 12.64
N CYS A 95 11.37 2.81 11.89
CA CYS A 95 11.66 1.48 12.43
C CYS A 95 12.79 1.51 13.46
N GLU A 96 13.85 2.30 13.22
CA GLU A 96 14.98 2.46 14.11
C GLU A 96 14.59 3.20 15.40
N ALA A 97 13.80 4.28 15.29
CA ALA A 97 13.32 5.05 16.43
C ALA A 97 12.48 4.22 17.42
N ILE A 98 11.79 3.19 16.95
CA ILE A 98 11.01 2.26 17.80
C ILE A 98 11.78 0.96 18.12
N GLY A 99 13.07 0.90 17.81
CA GLY A 99 13.96 -0.20 18.19
C GLY A 99 13.77 -1.51 17.44
N LEU A 100 13.19 -1.50 16.23
CA LEU A 100 13.03 -2.72 15.43
C LEU A 100 14.24 -3.06 14.57
N ILE A 101 15.03 -2.07 14.20
CA ILE A 101 16.23 -2.21 13.37
C ILE A 101 17.37 -1.36 13.89
N GLU A 102 18.57 -1.71 13.46
CA GLU A 102 19.79 -0.91 13.56
C GLU A 102 20.38 -0.68 12.18
N ARG A 103 20.92 0.51 11.93
CA ARG A 103 21.63 0.83 10.69
C ARG A 103 23.10 1.05 10.96
N SER A 104 23.95 0.44 10.17
CA SER A 104 25.41 0.58 10.24
C SER A 104 26.01 0.65 8.85
N ARG A 105 27.26 1.16 8.76
CA ARG A 105 28.00 1.06 7.51
C ARG A 105 28.55 -0.35 7.36
N SER A 106 28.57 -0.86 6.12
CA SER A 106 29.21 -2.14 5.83
C SER A 106 30.70 -2.08 6.18
N THR A 107 31.22 -3.16 6.71
CA THR A 107 32.67 -3.33 6.96
C THR A 107 33.46 -3.57 5.67
N GLU A 108 32.81 -4.13 4.65
CA GLU A 108 33.42 -4.45 3.36
C GLU A 108 33.38 -3.26 2.40
N ASP A 109 32.24 -2.53 2.37
CA ASP A 109 32.08 -1.31 1.57
C ASP A 109 31.39 -0.23 2.40
N ARG A 110 32.18 0.72 2.89
CA ARG A 110 31.69 1.84 3.73
C ARG A 110 30.66 2.75 3.03
N ARG A 111 30.45 2.62 1.73
CA ARG A 111 29.43 3.35 0.99
C ARG A 111 28.04 2.73 1.18
N GLN A 112 27.99 1.45 1.57
CA GLN A 112 26.74 0.73 1.78
C GLN A 112 26.27 0.87 3.23
N LEU A 113 24.96 1.11 3.39
CA LEU A 113 24.27 1.02 4.66
C LEU A 113 23.64 -0.37 4.78
N ILE A 114 23.93 -1.05 5.88
CA ILE A 114 23.34 -2.33 6.24
C ILE A 114 22.26 -2.08 7.29
N VAL A 115 21.11 -2.67 7.07
CA VAL A 115 19.96 -2.69 7.97
C VAL A 115 19.89 -4.05 8.62
N LYS A 116 19.89 -4.11 9.94
CA LYS A 116 19.84 -5.34 10.72
C LYS A 116 18.64 -5.30 11.67
N LEU A 117 17.94 -6.40 11.84
CA LEU A 117 16.93 -6.53 12.88
C LEU A 117 17.57 -6.54 14.27
N THR A 118 16.92 -5.87 15.21
CA THR A 118 17.15 -6.10 16.63
C THR A 118 16.45 -7.39 17.06
N GLU A 119 16.65 -7.82 18.31
CA GLU A 119 15.90 -8.94 18.88
C GLU A 119 14.39 -8.67 18.86
N GLU A 120 13.98 -7.45 19.24
CA GLU A 120 12.57 -7.03 19.17
C GLU A 120 12.04 -7.00 17.75
N GLY A 121 12.86 -6.50 16.79
CA GLY A 121 12.50 -6.53 15.36
C GLY A 121 12.31 -7.94 14.83
N ALA A 122 13.14 -8.89 15.23
CA ALA A 122 13.00 -10.30 14.84
C ALA A 122 11.74 -10.93 15.46
N ARG A 123 11.47 -10.64 16.73
CA ARG A 123 10.25 -11.07 17.42
C ARG A 123 8.99 -10.53 16.71
N GLN A 124 8.98 -9.25 16.42
CA GLN A 124 7.86 -8.61 15.73
C GLN A 124 7.67 -9.16 14.31
N ALA A 125 8.76 -9.37 13.56
CA ALA A 125 8.69 -9.98 12.24
C ALA A 125 8.09 -11.41 12.29
N GLY A 126 8.40 -12.18 13.31
CA GLY A 126 7.80 -13.49 13.54
C GLY A 126 6.29 -13.42 13.79
N LEU A 127 5.82 -12.49 14.60
CA LEU A 127 4.40 -12.26 14.85
C LEU A 127 3.66 -11.83 13.59
N GLU A 128 4.22 -10.90 12.83
CA GLU A 128 3.66 -10.47 11.54
C GLU A 128 3.58 -11.61 10.53
N GLN A 129 4.61 -12.44 10.46
CA GLN A 129 4.63 -13.62 9.60
C GLN A 129 3.53 -14.62 10.00
N ALA A 130 3.38 -14.91 11.29
CA ALA A 130 2.33 -15.81 11.79
C ALA A 130 0.93 -15.27 11.48
N ALA A 131 0.70 -13.96 11.70
CA ALA A 131 -0.56 -13.30 11.36
C ALA A 131 -0.88 -13.40 9.87
N ARG A 132 0.12 -13.21 8.99
CA ARG A 132 -0.05 -13.36 7.54
C ARG A 132 -0.36 -14.79 7.11
N ILE A 133 0.27 -15.79 7.75
CA ILE A 133 -0.02 -17.20 7.48
C ILE A 133 -1.47 -17.50 7.88
N LYS A 134 -1.87 -17.09 9.08
CA LYS A 134 -3.24 -17.26 9.56
C LYS A 134 -4.24 -16.59 8.61
N PHE A 135 -4.02 -15.32 8.27
CA PHE A 135 -4.89 -14.60 7.34
C PHE A 135 -5.03 -15.35 6.01
N ARG A 136 -3.91 -15.80 5.39
CA ARG A 136 -3.97 -16.54 4.11
C ARG A 136 -4.75 -17.84 4.21
N SER A 137 -4.70 -18.55 5.34
CA SER A 137 -5.45 -19.78 5.53
C SER A 137 -6.97 -19.55 5.64
N GLU A 138 -7.37 -18.38 6.13
CA GLU A 138 -8.77 -18.03 6.42
C GLU A 138 -9.40 -17.14 5.34
N ALA A 139 -8.62 -16.33 4.65
CA ALA A 139 -9.09 -15.27 3.74
C ALA A 139 -10.05 -15.76 2.65
N PHE A 140 -9.89 -17.00 2.21
CA PHE A 140 -10.70 -17.59 1.15
C PHE A 140 -11.45 -18.85 1.63
N SER A 141 -11.69 -18.97 2.93
CA SER A 141 -12.35 -20.16 3.51
C SER A 141 -13.80 -20.36 3.01
N ALA A 142 -14.45 -19.28 2.60
CA ALA A 142 -15.80 -19.33 2.01
C ALA A 142 -15.82 -19.83 0.55
N LEU A 143 -14.66 -19.97 -0.10
CA LEU A 143 -14.55 -20.38 -1.50
C LEU A 143 -14.00 -21.82 -1.59
N THR A 144 -14.53 -22.59 -2.51
CA THR A 144 -13.95 -23.88 -2.92
C THR A 144 -12.60 -23.65 -3.63
N LEU A 145 -11.82 -24.71 -3.83
CA LEU A 145 -10.56 -24.61 -4.56
C LEU A 145 -10.77 -24.13 -6.00
N GLU A 146 -11.79 -24.66 -6.68
CA GLU A 146 -12.13 -24.27 -8.05
C GLU A 146 -12.51 -22.78 -8.14
N GLU A 147 -13.34 -22.28 -7.21
CA GLU A 147 -13.70 -20.84 -7.16
C GLU A 147 -12.48 -19.96 -6.90
N ARG A 148 -11.49 -20.40 -6.12
CA ARG A 148 -10.23 -19.67 -5.90
C ARG A 148 -9.39 -19.59 -7.18
N GLU A 149 -9.31 -20.68 -7.95
CA GLU A 149 -8.60 -20.73 -9.23
C GLU A 149 -9.28 -19.83 -10.27
N GLN A 150 -10.61 -19.85 -10.31
CA GLN A 150 -11.40 -18.96 -11.19
C GLN A 150 -11.21 -17.48 -10.80
N LEU A 151 -11.25 -17.16 -9.51
CA LEU A 151 -11.01 -15.81 -9.01
C LEU A 151 -9.61 -15.32 -9.40
N LEU A 152 -8.56 -16.15 -9.21
CA LEU A 152 -7.20 -15.80 -9.60
C LEU A 152 -7.12 -15.48 -11.09
N THR A 153 -7.72 -16.34 -11.93
CA THR A 153 -7.76 -16.14 -13.40
C THR A 153 -8.47 -14.83 -13.78
N MET A 154 -9.58 -14.51 -13.11
CA MET A 154 -10.30 -13.25 -13.37
C MET A 154 -9.48 -12.03 -12.94
N LEU A 155 -8.84 -12.08 -11.78
CA LEU A 155 -7.97 -10.99 -11.30
C LEU A 155 -6.78 -10.75 -12.24
N GLU A 156 -6.19 -11.81 -12.81
CA GLU A 156 -5.10 -11.69 -13.79
C GLU A 156 -5.58 -11.01 -15.09
N LYS A 157 -6.77 -11.37 -15.58
CA LYS A 157 -7.35 -10.69 -16.75
C LYS A 157 -7.60 -9.21 -16.50
N ILE A 158 -8.18 -8.87 -15.34
CA ILE A 158 -8.43 -7.49 -14.95
C ILE A 158 -7.12 -6.71 -14.89
N ARG A 159 -6.11 -7.25 -14.20
CA ARG A 159 -4.78 -6.62 -14.09
C ARG A 159 -4.18 -6.33 -15.46
N ASN A 160 -4.14 -7.32 -16.33
CA ASN A 160 -3.57 -7.16 -17.68
C ASN A 160 -4.32 -6.11 -18.51
N THR A 161 -5.64 -5.99 -18.32
CA THR A 161 -6.45 -4.94 -18.97
C THR A 161 -6.08 -3.57 -18.43
N TRP A 162 -5.94 -3.41 -17.11
CA TRP A 162 -5.63 -2.11 -16.51
C TRP A 162 -4.21 -1.64 -16.83
N GLU A 163 -3.23 -2.55 -16.85
CA GLU A 163 -1.85 -2.24 -17.28
C GLU A 163 -1.82 -1.67 -18.72
N GLY A 164 -2.74 -2.07 -19.59
CA GLY A 164 -2.87 -1.53 -20.94
C GLY A 164 -3.70 -0.23 -21.06
N LEU A 165 -4.33 0.25 -19.98
CA LEU A 165 -5.05 1.54 -19.98
C LEU A 165 -4.12 2.71 -19.61
N ASP A 166 -2.97 2.44 -19.00
CA ASP A 166 -1.98 3.45 -18.58
C ASP A 166 -0.95 3.78 -19.69
N ASP A 167 -0.99 3.05 -20.83
CA ASP A 167 -0.17 3.29 -22.04
C ASP A 167 -0.88 4.21 -23.04
#